data_ec9d7cda8dd7e6dc645be198e4cb4aa8
#
_entry.id   ec9d7cda8dd7e6dc645be198e4cb4aa8
#
_cell.length_a   1.000
_cell.length_b   1.000
_cell.length_c   1.000
_cell.angle_alpha   90.00
_cell.angle_beta   90.00
_cell.angle_gamma   90.00
#
_symmetry.space_group_name_H-M   'P 1'
#
loop_
_entity.id
_entity.type
_entity.pdbx_description
1 polymer ?
#
loop_
_entity_poly.entity_id
_entity_poly.type
_entity_poly.pdbx_seq_one_letter_code
_entity_poly.pdbx_strand_id
1 'polypeptide(L)'
;MPWKYLFLSKAVINWAEFVGLLFGDQWIRELLNLKPLTNPEYLHMFIVLIFIIGIGYWWVGNDLSSNRDLVKLGICAQSLVFPVLVYHTAIGNLHPLYLIPGVIDQVYSILFGLFLYSYNGTKPALE
;
A
#
# COMPACT_ATOMS: atom_id res chain seq x y z
N MET A 1 1.49 -21.19 -4.68
CA MET A 1 2.15 -19.91 -4.34
C MET A 1 2.18 -19.74 -2.83
N PRO A 2 3.33 -19.41 -2.27
CA PRO A 2 3.38 -19.17 -0.83
C PRO A 2 2.78 -17.79 -0.50
N TRP A 3 1.52 -17.78 -0.13
CA TRP A 3 0.78 -16.57 0.20
C TRP A 3 1.47 -15.71 1.27
N LYS A 4 2.19 -16.37 2.18
CA LYS A 4 2.95 -15.68 3.22
C LYS A 4 3.82 -14.56 2.64
N TYR A 5 4.57 -14.84 1.59
CA TYR A 5 5.48 -13.86 1.01
C TYR A 5 4.77 -12.74 0.26
N LEU A 6 3.55 -12.98 -0.22
CA LEU A 6 2.73 -11.92 -0.79
C LEU A 6 2.51 -10.81 0.24
N PHE A 7 2.09 -11.18 1.44
CA PHE A 7 1.80 -10.21 2.49
C PHE A 7 3.06 -9.62 3.10
N LEU A 8 4.09 -10.42 3.33
CA LEU A 8 5.35 -9.91 3.88
C LEU A 8 6.02 -8.93 2.93
N SER A 9 6.00 -9.20 1.61
CA SER A 9 6.55 -8.28 0.63
C SER A 9 5.78 -6.97 0.60
N LYS A 10 4.46 -7.02 0.71
CA LYS A 10 3.66 -5.78 0.74
C LYS A 10 3.92 -4.97 2.00
N ALA A 11 4.12 -5.63 3.14
CA ALA A 11 4.52 -4.94 4.37
C ALA A 11 5.83 -4.17 4.17
N VAL A 12 6.83 -4.81 3.59
CA VAL A 12 8.13 -4.18 3.31
C VAL A 12 7.97 -3.01 2.35
N ILE A 13 7.16 -3.16 1.31
CA ILE A 13 6.89 -2.06 0.36
C ILE A 13 6.25 -0.88 1.07
N ASN A 14 5.25 -1.12 1.93
CA ASN A 14 4.61 -0.04 2.69
C ASN A 14 5.62 0.70 3.58
N TRP A 15 6.50 -0.03 4.24
CA TRP A 15 7.52 0.59 5.10
C TRP A 15 8.56 1.35 4.28
N ALA A 16 8.92 0.84 3.10
CA ALA A 16 9.82 1.55 2.19
C ALA A 16 9.17 2.84 1.66
N GLU A 17 7.88 2.81 1.35
CA GLU A 17 7.13 4.01 0.96
C GLU A 17 7.12 5.05 2.10
N PHE A 18 6.90 4.59 3.34
CA PHE A 18 6.90 5.48 4.49
C PHE A 18 8.25 6.20 4.62
N VAL A 19 9.34 5.44 4.62
CA VAL A 19 10.69 6.02 4.77
C VAL A 19 11.02 6.89 3.57
N GLY A 20 10.72 6.43 2.37
CA GLY A 20 11.05 7.14 1.14
C GLY A 20 10.32 8.47 1.03
N LEU A 21 9.03 8.50 1.36
CA LEU A 21 8.25 9.74 1.30
C LEU A 21 8.54 10.65 2.49
N LEU A 22 8.82 10.10 3.66
CA LEU A 22 9.14 10.91 4.83
C LEU A 22 10.44 11.71 4.63
N PHE A 23 11.47 11.07 4.10
CA PHE A 23 12.79 11.68 3.95
C PHE A 23 13.11 12.13 2.53
N GLY A 24 12.45 11.58 1.52
CA GLY A 24 12.78 11.79 0.13
C GLY A 24 11.78 12.62 -0.68
N ASP A 25 10.61 12.95 -0.14
CA ASP A 25 9.59 13.64 -0.93
C ASP A 25 10.06 15.01 -1.40
N GLN A 26 10.73 15.79 -0.55
CA GLN A 26 11.23 17.09 -0.92
C GLN A 26 12.23 16.97 -2.07
N TRP A 27 13.14 16.00 -1.99
CA TRP A 27 14.12 15.75 -3.03
C TRP A 27 13.47 15.34 -4.36
N ILE A 28 12.44 14.48 -4.29
CA ILE A 28 11.68 14.07 -5.47
C ILE A 28 11.02 15.30 -6.12
N ARG A 29 10.42 16.16 -5.32
CA ARG A 29 9.76 17.36 -5.83
C ARG A 29 10.75 18.31 -6.49
N GLU A 30 11.92 18.46 -5.91
CA GLU A 30 12.99 19.27 -6.52
C GLU A 30 13.42 18.70 -7.87
N LEU A 31 13.59 17.37 -7.97
CA LEU A 31 13.96 16.73 -9.23
C LEU A 31 12.89 16.89 -10.30
N LEU A 32 11.62 16.91 -9.92
CA LEU A 32 10.50 17.03 -10.85
C LEU A 32 10.08 18.49 -11.07
N ASN A 33 10.80 19.44 -10.51
CA ASN A 33 10.49 20.89 -10.58
C ASN A 33 9.09 21.18 -10.02
N LEU A 34 8.69 20.48 -8.98
CA LEU A 34 7.43 20.69 -8.29
C LEU A 34 7.63 21.64 -7.12
N LYS A 35 6.56 22.38 -6.78
CA LYS A 35 6.59 23.24 -5.61
C LYS A 35 6.67 22.41 -4.33
N PRO A 36 7.35 22.93 -3.27
CA PRO A 36 7.27 22.29 -1.96
C PRO A 36 5.83 22.18 -1.48
N LEU A 37 5.55 21.18 -0.64
CA LEU A 37 4.23 21.02 -0.06
C LEU A 37 3.92 22.19 0.87
N THR A 38 2.71 22.76 0.71
CA THR A 38 2.23 23.82 1.59
C THR A 38 1.92 23.27 2.99
N ASN A 39 1.34 22.07 3.03
CA ASN A 39 0.92 21.41 4.27
C ASN A 39 1.50 20.00 4.32
N PRO A 40 2.80 19.84 4.64
CA PRO A 40 3.44 18.52 4.67
C PRO A 40 2.83 17.58 5.71
N GLU A 41 2.14 18.10 6.72
CA GLU A 41 1.51 17.27 7.73
C GLU A 41 0.47 16.31 7.14
N TYR A 42 -0.20 16.67 6.06
CA TYR A 42 -1.15 15.74 5.42
C TYR A 42 -0.44 14.55 4.78
N LEU A 43 0.70 14.80 4.16
CA LEU A 43 1.53 13.70 3.65
C LEU A 43 2.01 12.81 4.80
N HIS A 44 2.48 13.42 5.87
CA HIS A 44 3.00 12.67 7.01
C HIS A 44 1.91 11.79 7.65
N MET A 45 0.70 12.32 7.81
CA MET A 45 -0.42 11.53 8.31
C MET A 45 -0.77 10.37 7.38
N PHE A 46 -0.76 10.62 6.07
CA PHE A 46 -1.06 9.59 5.09
C PHE A 46 -0.03 8.45 5.15
N ILE A 47 1.26 8.78 5.16
CA ILE A 47 2.29 7.74 5.18
C ILE A 47 2.37 7.00 6.51
N VAL A 48 1.98 7.62 7.62
CA VAL A 48 1.83 6.91 8.89
C VAL A 48 0.76 5.84 8.78
N LEU A 49 -0.37 6.13 8.12
CA LEU A 49 -1.41 5.13 7.87
C LEU A 49 -0.89 4.00 6.98
N ILE A 50 -0.10 4.33 5.97
CA ILE A 50 0.55 3.31 5.13
C ILE A 50 1.45 2.40 5.98
N PHE A 51 2.20 2.98 6.89
CA PHE A 51 3.06 2.23 7.81
C PHE A 51 2.25 1.27 8.68
N ILE A 52 1.16 1.76 9.26
CA ILE A 52 0.29 0.95 10.13
C ILE A 52 -0.34 -0.20 9.36
N ILE A 53 -0.82 0.05 8.15
CA ILE A 53 -1.38 -1.00 7.29
C ILE A 53 -0.30 -2.04 6.96
N GLY A 54 0.93 -1.62 6.78
CA GLY A 54 2.07 -2.53 6.61
C GLY A 54 2.25 -3.47 7.78
N ILE A 55 2.08 -2.99 9.01
CA ILE A 55 2.10 -3.83 10.20
C ILE A 55 1.00 -4.91 10.11
N GLY A 56 -0.20 -4.50 9.67
CA GLY A 56 -1.30 -5.45 9.46
C GLY A 56 -0.95 -6.54 8.45
N TYR A 57 -0.32 -6.18 7.35
CA TYR A 57 0.11 -7.18 6.35
C TYR A 57 1.19 -8.11 6.91
N TRP A 58 2.06 -7.60 7.75
CA TRP A 58 3.05 -8.44 8.43
C TRP A 58 2.38 -9.49 9.31
N TRP A 59 1.35 -9.08 10.06
CA TRP A 59 0.57 -10.02 10.86
C TRP A 59 -0.12 -11.07 10.01
N VAL A 60 -0.73 -10.65 8.89
CA VAL A 60 -1.38 -11.58 7.96
C VAL A 60 -0.38 -12.62 7.43
N GLY A 61 0.80 -12.16 7.01
CA GLY A 61 1.82 -13.05 6.47
C GLY A 61 2.30 -14.09 7.47
N ASN A 62 2.28 -13.74 8.75
CA ASN A 62 2.72 -14.67 9.80
C ASN A 62 1.60 -15.56 10.34
N ASP A 63 0.34 -15.26 10.00
CA ASP A 63 -0.81 -16.10 10.38
C ASP A 63 -1.93 -15.91 9.37
N LEU A 64 -1.85 -16.66 8.29
CA LEU A 64 -2.79 -16.52 7.16
C LEU A 64 -4.22 -16.90 7.51
N SER A 65 -4.41 -17.78 8.48
CA SER A 65 -5.74 -18.29 8.80
C SER A 65 -6.55 -17.36 9.70
N SER A 66 -5.89 -16.49 10.47
CA SER A 66 -6.53 -15.71 11.53
C SER A 66 -6.87 -14.28 11.15
N ASN A 67 -6.26 -13.73 10.10
CA ASN A 67 -6.30 -12.29 9.83
C ASN A 67 -7.00 -11.92 8.52
N ARG A 68 -8.04 -12.68 8.16
CA ARG A 68 -8.73 -12.47 6.88
C ARG A 68 -9.40 -11.09 6.78
N ASP A 69 -9.89 -10.57 7.90
CA ASP A 69 -10.53 -9.25 7.89
C ASP A 69 -9.54 -8.12 7.64
N LEU A 70 -8.28 -8.29 8.06
CA LEU A 70 -7.23 -7.33 7.72
C LEU A 70 -6.97 -7.30 6.22
N VAL A 71 -7.04 -8.45 5.55
CA VAL A 71 -6.89 -8.53 4.09
C VAL A 71 -8.01 -7.76 3.40
N LYS A 72 -9.24 -7.95 3.85
CA LYS A 72 -10.41 -7.21 3.31
C LYS A 72 -10.24 -5.72 3.50
N LEU A 73 -9.81 -5.30 4.68
CA LEU A 73 -9.56 -3.90 4.98
C LEU A 73 -8.48 -3.32 4.07
N GLY A 74 -7.40 -4.07 3.85
CA GLY A 74 -6.33 -3.67 2.96
C GLY A 74 -6.80 -3.48 1.52
N ILE A 75 -7.62 -4.40 1.01
CA ILE A 75 -8.21 -4.27 -0.33
C ILE A 75 -9.06 -3.01 -0.42
N CYS A 76 -9.91 -2.76 0.57
CA CYS A 76 -10.75 -1.55 0.59
C CYS A 76 -9.90 -0.29 0.62
N ALA A 77 -8.89 -0.23 1.48
CA ALA A 77 -8.03 0.93 1.61
C ALA A 77 -7.31 1.26 0.30
N GLN A 78 -6.68 0.26 -0.30
CA GLN A 78 -5.94 0.45 -1.54
C GLN A 78 -6.87 0.81 -2.71
N SER A 79 -8.01 0.15 -2.79
CA SER A 79 -8.96 0.36 -3.89
C SER A 79 -9.68 1.70 -3.80
N LEU A 80 -9.83 2.27 -2.60
CA LEU A 80 -10.43 3.60 -2.42
C LEU A 80 -9.41 4.73 -2.62
N VAL A 81 -8.15 4.50 -2.27
CA VAL A 81 -7.09 5.51 -2.46
C VAL A 81 -6.78 5.70 -3.95
N PHE A 82 -6.80 4.63 -4.73
CA PHE A 82 -6.42 4.71 -6.13
C PHE A 82 -7.24 5.71 -6.95
N PRO A 83 -8.58 5.72 -6.89
CA PRO A 83 -9.37 6.72 -7.61
C PRO A 83 -9.04 8.16 -7.21
N VAL A 84 -8.70 8.38 -5.94
CA VAL A 84 -8.28 9.71 -5.46
C VAL A 84 -6.99 10.13 -6.15
N LEU A 85 -6.02 9.22 -6.24
CA LEU A 85 -4.76 9.49 -6.94
C LEU A 85 -4.99 9.78 -8.42
N VAL A 86 -5.83 9.00 -9.08
CA VAL A 86 -6.16 9.19 -10.50
C VAL A 86 -6.85 10.54 -10.72
N TYR A 87 -7.82 10.88 -9.88
CA TYR A 87 -8.53 12.15 -9.99
C TYR A 87 -7.57 13.35 -9.89
N HIS A 88 -6.73 13.36 -8.86
CA HIS A 88 -5.81 14.48 -8.67
C HIS A 88 -4.71 14.54 -9.71
N THR A 89 -4.32 13.42 -10.27
CA THR A 89 -3.41 13.40 -11.41
C THR A 89 -4.08 14.00 -12.64
N ALA A 90 -5.34 13.62 -12.90
CA ALA A 90 -6.09 14.09 -14.08
C ALA A 90 -6.31 15.61 -14.07
N ILE A 91 -6.56 16.20 -12.90
CA ILE A 91 -6.78 17.65 -12.79
C ILE A 91 -5.49 18.46 -12.53
N GLY A 92 -4.34 17.81 -12.57
CA GLY A 92 -3.06 18.49 -12.48
C GLY A 92 -2.53 18.76 -11.07
N ASN A 93 -3.20 18.25 -10.03
CA ASN A 93 -2.74 18.44 -8.64
C ASN A 93 -1.61 17.50 -8.25
N LEU A 94 -1.41 16.42 -8.99
CA LEU A 94 -0.47 15.36 -8.61
C LEU A 94 0.35 14.94 -9.83
N HIS A 95 1.66 14.82 -9.66
CA HIS A 95 2.52 14.35 -10.74
C HIS A 95 2.24 12.87 -11.02
N PRO A 96 2.21 12.44 -12.31
CA PRO A 96 1.90 11.05 -12.66
C PRO A 96 2.78 10.00 -12.00
N LEU A 97 4.01 10.34 -11.60
CA LEU A 97 4.89 9.40 -10.90
C LEU A 97 4.30 8.89 -9.59
N TYR A 98 3.43 9.68 -8.95
CA TYR A 98 2.78 9.25 -7.72
C TYR A 98 1.70 8.19 -7.95
N LEU A 99 1.35 7.91 -9.22
CA LEU A 99 0.46 6.80 -9.54
C LEU A 99 1.17 5.44 -9.44
N ILE A 100 2.49 5.40 -9.49
CA ILE A 100 3.24 4.14 -9.47
C ILE A 100 2.93 3.32 -8.21
N PRO A 101 3.03 3.88 -6.99
CA PRO A 101 2.62 3.13 -5.80
C PRO A 101 1.15 2.69 -5.84
N GLY A 102 0.27 3.53 -6.39
CA GLY A 102 -1.14 3.20 -6.52
C GLY A 102 -1.39 2.00 -7.42
N VAL A 103 -0.69 1.91 -8.55
CA VAL A 103 -0.78 0.77 -9.47
C VAL A 103 -0.28 -0.49 -8.79
N ILE A 104 0.84 -0.40 -8.07
CA ILE A 104 1.37 -1.53 -7.31
C ILE A 104 0.33 -2.02 -6.30
N ASP A 105 -0.32 -1.09 -5.60
CA ASP A 105 -1.36 -1.41 -4.63
C ASP A 105 -2.54 -2.14 -5.28
N GLN A 106 -2.95 -1.72 -6.50
CA GLN A 106 -4.05 -2.38 -7.20
C GLN A 106 -3.69 -3.82 -7.62
N VAL A 107 -2.47 -4.04 -8.07
CA VAL A 107 -1.99 -5.40 -8.39
C VAL A 107 -2.04 -6.26 -7.13
N TYR A 108 -1.55 -5.75 -6.01
CA TYR A 108 -1.62 -6.49 -4.74
C TYR A 108 -3.06 -6.72 -4.29
N SER A 109 -3.97 -5.76 -4.50
CA SER A 109 -5.38 -5.94 -4.15
C SER A 109 -6.03 -7.08 -4.91
N ILE A 110 -5.70 -7.23 -6.19
CA ILE A 110 -6.17 -8.34 -7.00
C ILE A 110 -5.64 -9.67 -6.43
N LEU A 111 -4.36 -9.71 -6.11
CA LEU A 111 -3.73 -10.91 -5.53
C LEU A 111 -4.30 -11.23 -4.14
N PHE A 112 -4.58 -10.21 -3.34
CA PHE A 112 -5.24 -10.40 -2.03
C PHE A 112 -6.65 -10.97 -2.20
N GLY A 113 -7.38 -10.51 -3.22
CA GLY A 113 -8.70 -11.06 -3.55
C GLY A 113 -8.62 -12.53 -3.95
N LEU A 114 -7.61 -12.89 -4.74
CA LEU A 114 -7.36 -14.27 -5.11
C LEU A 114 -7.01 -15.12 -3.88
N PHE A 115 -6.24 -14.56 -2.95
CA PHE A 115 -5.95 -15.22 -1.68
C PHE A 115 -7.25 -15.51 -0.92
N LEU A 116 -8.13 -14.53 -0.77
CA LEU A 116 -9.38 -14.70 -0.05
C LEU A 116 -10.28 -15.75 -0.70
N TYR A 117 -10.25 -15.82 -2.04
CA TYR A 117 -11.03 -16.79 -2.79
C TYR A 117 -10.45 -18.20 -2.68
N SER A 118 -9.12 -18.33 -2.77
CA SER A 118 -8.44 -19.62 -2.87
C SER A 118 -8.09 -20.22 -1.51
N TYR A 119 -7.77 -19.38 -0.52
CA TYR A 119 -7.38 -19.82 0.81
C TYR A 119 -8.59 -19.75 1.74
N ASN A 120 -9.11 -20.90 2.11
CA ASN A 120 -10.39 -20.98 2.84
C ASN A 120 -10.24 -21.00 4.37
N GLY A 121 -9.08 -20.62 4.89
CA GLY A 121 -8.83 -20.60 6.32
C GLY A 121 -8.33 -21.93 6.89
N THR A 122 -8.29 -23.00 6.10
CA THR A 122 -7.69 -24.27 6.51
C THR A 122 -6.18 -24.16 6.37
N LYS A 123 -5.43 -24.47 7.41
CA LYS A 123 -3.97 -24.42 7.36
C LYS A 123 -3.43 -25.55 6.49
N PRO A 124 -2.79 -25.25 5.35
CA PRO A 124 -2.08 -26.29 4.62
C PRO A 124 -0.79 -26.66 5.35
N ALA A 125 -0.33 -27.87 5.12
CA ALA A 125 0.88 -28.38 5.78
C ALA A 125 2.14 -27.56 5.46
N LEU A 126 2.14 -26.83 4.36
CA LEU A 126 3.28 -26.05 3.87
C LEU A 126 3.12 -24.54 4.09
N GLU A 127 2.22 -24.14 4.90
CA GLU A 127 1.99 -22.72 5.21
C GLU A 127 3.23 -22.04 5.79
#